data_d596f7a9cb21ca8d62f116394cbef6aa
#
_entry.id   d596f7a9cb21ca8d62f116394cbef6aa
#
_cell.length_a   1.000
_cell.length_b   1.000
_cell.length_c   1.000
_cell.angle_alpha   90.00
_cell.angle_beta   90.00
_cell.angle_gamma   90.00
#
_symmetry.space_group_name_H-M   'P 1'
#
loop_
_entity.id
_entity.type
_entity.pdbx_description
1 polymer ?
#
loop_
_entity_poly.entity_id
_entity_poly.type
_entity_poly.pdbx_seq_one_letter_code
_entity_poly.pdbx_strand_id
1 'polypeptide(L)'
;NTMSNLTQASRQWATRPDDERFLNLHDLAAHTGMIRQRARSANVSTRNLTLVPADDNRGLLLAGSSGQHYSPSHFAFGQLAQLAEAPAGYLRTLPAPVAADCVNYGLQFKRDIEDVGCLLYKNGGDPLLRAATGPNYGRIWNSDITRGLVQRFGDGLSGDFRVPGEFGKAVEVTKDNTTLYAGDRDMFVFLADEQNR
;
A
#
# COMPACT_ATOMS: atom_id res chain seq x y z
N ASN A 1 24.38 12.44 13.04
CA ASN A 1 23.57 12.25 11.82
C ASN A 1 22.30 11.38 12.00
N THR A 2 21.97 10.96 13.22
CA THR A 2 20.78 10.12 13.51
C THR A 2 19.48 10.93 13.65
N MET A 3 19.60 12.24 13.89
CA MET A 3 18.42 13.12 14.07
C MET A 3 17.65 13.43 12.77
N SER A 4 18.30 13.36 11.60
CA SER A 4 17.66 13.68 10.32
C SER A 4 16.58 12.64 9.93
N ASN A 5 16.78 11.38 10.28
CA ASN A 5 15.84 10.31 9.93
C ASN A 5 14.55 10.35 10.75
N LEU A 6 14.65 10.70 12.04
CA LEU A 6 13.47 10.86 12.91
C LEU A 6 12.63 12.08 12.51
N THR A 7 13.27 13.19 12.13
CA THR A 7 12.57 14.38 11.65
C THR A 7 11.85 14.12 10.31
N GLN A 8 12.44 13.32 9.43
CA GLN A 8 11.86 12.96 8.16
C GLN A 8 10.66 12.00 8.34
N ALA A 9 10.77 11.02 9.23
CA ALA A 9 9.67 10.14 9.60
C ALA A 9 8.50 10.94 10.21
N SER A 10 8.77 11.85 11.15
CA SER A 10 7.76 12.72 11.76
C SER A 10 7.00 13.56 10.73
N ARG A 11 7.68 14.10 9.70
CA ARG A 11 7.03 14.85 8.62
C ARG A 11 6.10 13.98 7.77
N GLN A 12 6.47 12.73 7.52
CA GLN A 12 5.62 11.80 6.77
C GLN A 12 4.32 11.49 7.55
N TRP A 13 4.37 11.43 8.86
CA TRP A 13 3.19 11.21 9.70
C TRP A 13 2.27 12.43 9.70
N ALA A 14 2.82 13.61 9.83
CA ALA A 14 2.07 14.87 9.88
C ALA A 14 1.32 15.19 8.58
N THR A 15 1.71 14.60 7.45
CA THR A 15 1.11 14.86 6.13
C THR A 15 0.10 13.81 5.67
N ARG A 16 -0.18 12.79 6.51
CA ARG A 16 -1.17 11.76 6.16
C ARG A 16 -2.59 12.29 6.27
N PRO A 17 -3.48 11.94 5.35
CA PRO A 17 -4.89 12.30 5.44
C PRO A 17 -5.57 11.62 6.64
N ASP A 18 -6.63 12.22 7.15
CA ASP A 18 -7.31 11.80 8.38
C ASP A 18 -7.94 10.41 8.30
N ASP A 19 -8.35 9.98 7.11
CA ASP A 19 -8.91 8.65 6.85
C ASP A 19 -7.87 7.52 6.90
N GLU A 20 -6.58 7.86 6.80
CA GLU A 20 -5.46 6.93 6.99
C GLU A 20 -4.96 6.87 8.44
N ARG A 21 -5.49 7.69 9.36
CA ARG A 21 -5.05 7.79 10.76
C ARG A 21 -6.06 7.14 11.70
N PHE A 22 -5.56 6.39 12.67
CA PHE A 22 -6.38 5.62 13.61
C PHE A 22 -6.07 6.02 15.04
N LEU A 23 -7.09 6.01 15.90
CA LEU A 23 -6.96 6.44 17.28
C LEU A 23 -6.57 5.30 18.22
N ASN A 24 -6.83 4.05 17.81
CA ASN A 24 -6.53 2.84 18.58
C ASN A 24 -6.24 1.66 17.66
N LEU A 25 -5.70 0.58 18.22
CA LEU A 25 -5.37 -0.63 17.46
C LEU A 25 -6.60 -1.39 16.97
N HIS A 26 -7.73 -1.31 17.63
CA HIS A 26 -8.96 -1.99 17.19
C HIS A 26 -9.47 -1.40 15.88
N ASP A 27 -9.51 -0.07 15.76
CA ASP A 27 -9.93 0.61 14.54
C ASP A 27 -8.97 0.33 13.38
N LEU A 28 -7.66 0.36 13.65
CA LEU A 28 -6.65 -0.01 12.67
C LEU A 28 -6.81 -1.46 12.21
N ALA A 29 -7.06 -2.40 13.13
CA ALA A 29 -7.28 -3.81 12.81
C ALA A 29 -8.57 -4.02 12.02
N ALA A 30 -9.65 -3.32 12.37
CA ALA A 30 -10.91 -3.35 11.63
C ALA A 30 -10.71 -2.85 10.19
N HIS A 31 -10.02 -1.73 10.00
CA HIS A 31 -9.71 -1.16 8.69
C HIS A 31 -8.89 -2.11 7.82
N THR A 32 -7.78 -2.63 8.35
CA THR A 32 -6.92 -3.58 7.60
C THR A 32 -7.63 -4.90 7.32
N GLY A 33 -8.52 -5.34 8.20
CA GLY A 33 -9.41 -6.49 8.01
C GLY A 33 -10.39 -6.29 6.85
N MET A 34 -11.03 -5.13 6.75
CA MET A 34 -11.90 -4.79 5.62
C MET A 34 -11.15 -4.78 4.29
N ILE A 35 -9.94 -4.21 4.27
CA ILE A 35 -9.09 -4.21 3.08
C ILE A 35 -8.82 -5.64 2.62
N ARG A 36 -8.46 -6.54 3.54
CA ARG A 36 -8.22 -7.95 3.22
C ARG A 36 -9.47 -8.64 2.66
N GLN A 37 -10.63 -8.43 3.26
CA GLN A 37 -11.89 -9.03 2.80
C GLN A 37 -12.28 -8.60 1.38
N ARG A 38 -11.98 -7.37 1.01
CA ARG A 38 -12.27 -6.80 -0.32
C ARG A 38 -11.17 -7.08 -1.35
N ALA A 39 -10.01 -7.56 -0.90
CA ALA A 39 -8.91 -7.89 -1.77
C ALA A 39 -9.14 -9.23 -2.49
N ARG A 40 -8.66 -9.32 -3.72
CA ARG A 40 -8.59 -10.54 -4.53
C ARG A 40 -7.16 -10.73 -5.00
N SER A 41 -6.65 -11.95 -4.88
CA SER A 41 -5.37 -12.32 -5.47
C SER A 41 -5.63 -13.11 -6.76
N ALA A 42 -4.90 -12.77 -7.80
CA ALA A 42 -4.91 -13.49 -9.07
C ALA A 42 -3.47 -13.70 -9.54
N ASN A 43 -3.15 -14.91 -10.00
CA ASN A 43 -1.90 -15.18 -10.67
C ASN A 43 -2.13 -15.03 -12.18
N VAL A 44 -1.36 -14.17 -12.81
CA VAL A 44 -1.49 -13.85 -14.23
C VAL A 44 -0.12 -13.97 -14.89
N SER A 45 -0.04 -14.68 -16.01
CA SER A 45 1.20 -14.71 -16.79
C SER A 45 1.57 -13.32 -17.29
N THR A 46 2.88 -12.99 -17.31
CA THR A 46 3.38 -11.72 -17.83
C THR A 46 2.85 -11.42 -19.23
N ARG A 47 2.69 -12.43 -20.08
CA ARG A 47 2.14 -12.27 -21.44
C ARG A 47 0.67 -11.88 -21.51
N ASN A 48 -0.06 -12.10 -20.43
CA ASN A 48 -1.48 -11.75 -20.31
C ASN A 48 -1.69 -10.43 -19.55
N LEU A 49 -0.62 -9.83 -19.04
CA LEU A 49 -0.67 -8.50 -18.45
C LEU A 49 -0.61 -7.45 -19.55
N THR A 50 -1.65 -6.65 -19.66
CA THR A 50 -1.74 -5.58 -20.66
C THR A 50 -2.18 -4.30 -20.00
N LEU A 51 -1.38 -3.26 -20.15
CA LEU A 51 -1.75 -1.89 -19.76
C LEU A 51 -2.39 -1.18 -20.95
N VAL A 52 -3.43 -0.44 -20.67
CA VAL A 52 -4.11 0.41 -21.64
C VAL A 52 -4.20 1.83 -21.09
N PRO A 53 -4.20 2.87 -21.93
CA PRO A 53 -4.49 4.23 -21.50
C PRO A 53 -5.90 4.32 -20.93
N ALA A 54 -6.11 5.14 -19.90
CA ALA A 54 -7.44 5.55 -19.49
C ALA A 54 -8.10 6.43 -20.58
N ASP A 55 -9.42 6.55 -20.55
CA ASP A 55 -10.19 7.29 -21.56
C ASP A 55 -9.74 8.76 -21.72
N ASP A 56 -9.26 9.37 -20.64
CA ASP A 56 -8.71 10.73 -20.63
C ASP A 56 -7.23 10.82 -21.04
N ASN A 57 -6.58 9.72 -21.37
CA ASN A 57 -5.15 9.58 -21.65
C ASN A 57 -4.21 10.09 -20.55
N ARG A 58 -4.70 10.29 -19.32
CA ARG A 58 -3.90 10.79 -18.19
C ARG A 58 -3.39 9.69 -17.27
N GLY A 59 -3.94 8.50 -17.37
CA GLY A 59 -3.58 7.36 -16.56
C GLY A 59 -3.43 6.08 -17.34
N LEU A 60 -2.96 5.04 -16.66
CA LEU A 60 -2.84 3.70 -17.19
C LEU A 60 -3.74 2.76 -16.39
N LEU A 61 -4.36 1.82 -17.08
CA LEU A 61 -5.22 0.80 -16.52
C LEU A 61 -4.68 -0.58 -16.87
N LEU A 62 -4.71 -1.51 -15.94
CA LEU A 62 -4.48 -2.93 -16.23
C LEU A 62 -5.77 -3.53 -16.75
N ALA A 63 -5.73 -4.07 -17.96
CA ALA A 63 -6.86 -4.77 -18.56
C ALA A 63 -7.04 -6.15 -17.92
N GLY A 64 -8.22 -6.41 -17.38
CA GLY A 64 -8.61 -7.71 -16.86
C GLY A 64 -9.31 -8.58 -17.91
N SER A 65 -9.27 -9.89 -17.73
CA SER A 65 -9.83 -10.89 -18.67
C SER A 65 -11.34 -10.78 -18.88
N SER A 66 -12.08 -10.16 -17.95
CA SER A 66 -13.54 -9.97 -18.01
C SER A 66 -13.95 -8.59 -18.57
N GLY A 67 -13.05 -7.86 -19.20
CA GLY A 67 -13.29 -6.48 -19.64
C GLY A 67 -13.26 -5.45 -18.50
N GLN A 68 -13.01 -5.87 -17.27
CA GLN A 68 -12.81 -4.97 -16.15
C GLN A 68 -11.40 -4.38 -16.19
N HIS A 69 -11.29 -3.07 -15.96
CA HIS A 69 -10.01 -2.37 -15.85
C HIS A 69 -9.67 -2.08 -14.39
N TYR A 70 -8.37 -2.08 -14.06
CA TYR A 70 -7.87 -1.82 -12.72
C TYR A 70 -6.85 -0.68 -12.77
N SER A 71 -7.06 0.36 -12.00
CA SER A 71 -6.10 1.45 -11.86
C SER A 71 -4.91 0.99 -11.02
N PRO A 72 -3.67 1.01 -11.51
CA PRO A 72 -2.51 0.67 -10.70
C PRO A 72 -2.25 1.75 -9.65
N SER A 73 -2.07 1.35 -8.39
CA SER A 73 -1.52 2.26 -7.39
C SER A 73 -0.11 2.71 -7.83
N HIS A 74 0.39 3.80 -7.23
CA HIS A 74 1.75 4.26 -7.51
C HIS A 74 2.80 3.17 -7.31
N PHE A 75 2.60 2.34 -6.29
CA PHE A 75 3.48 1.22 -5.97
C PHE A 75 3.35 0.08 -6.99
N ALA A 76 2.12 -0.32 -7.31
CA ALA A 76 1.87 -1.37 -8.29
C ALA A 76 2.39 -1.02 -9.69
N PHE A 77 2.26 0.24 -10.10
CA PHE A 77 2.86 0.70 -11.36
C PHE A 77 4.39 0.56 -11.35
N GLY A 78 5.04 0.92 -10.23
CA GLY A 78 6.48 0.71 -10.07
C GLY A 78 6.90 -0.76 -10.20
N GLN A 79 6.10 -1.67 -9.64
CA GLN A 79 6.33 -3.12 -9.75
C GLN A 79 6.12 -3.64 -11.18
N LEU A 80 5.07 -3.20 -11.88
CA LEU A 80 4.85 -3.54 -13.29
C LEU A 80 5.98 -3.03 -14.18
N ALA A 81 6.45 -1.81 -13.95
CA ALA A 81 7.58 -1.24 -14.67
C ALA A 81 8.88 -2.04 -14.40
N GLN A 82 9.12 -2.46 -13.16
CA GLN A 82 10.24 -3.31 -12.81
C GLN A 82 10.15 -4.68 -13.49
N LEU A 83 8.98 -5.29 -13.51
CA LEU A 83 8.74 -6.54 -14.24
C LEU A 83 8.99 -6.39 -15.75
N ALA A 84 8.64 -5.24 -16.30
CA ALA A 84 8.89 -4.89 -17.69
C ALA A 84 10.34 -4.46 -17.99
N GLU A 85 11.21 -4.40 -16.97
CA GLU A 85 12.59 -3.87 -17.06
C GLU A 85 12.65 -2.43 -17.57
N ALA A 86 11.63 -1.64 -17.25
CA ALA A 86 11.51 -0.26 -17.70
C ALA A 86 11.59 0.71 -16.52
N PRO A 87 12.23 1.89 -16.66
CA PRO A 87 12.41 2.84 -15.56
C PRO A 87 11.11 3.58 -15.23
N ALA A 88 10.46 3.22 -14.12
CA ALA A 88 9.17 3.75 -13.71
C ALA A 88 9.12 5.28 -13.63
N GLY A 89 10.23 5.93 -13.18
CA GLY A 89 10.34 7.38 -13.13
C GLY A 89 10.21 8.04 -14.49
N TYR A 90 10.87 7.50 -15.50
CA TYR A 90 10.79 7.98 -16.88
C TYR A 90 9.40 7.73 -17.48
N LEU A 91 8.86 6.52 -17.30
CA LEU A 91 7.53 6.18 -17.81
C LEU A 91 6.42 7.14 -17.33
N ARG A 92 6.55 7.66 -16.10
CA ARG A 92 5.59 8.63 -15.56
C ARG A 92 5.66 10.02 -16.22
N THR A 93 6.70 10.30 -16.98
CA THR A 93 6.84 11.56 -17.74
C THR A 93 6.31 11.46 -19.16
N LEU A 94 6.00 10.23 -19.62
CA LEU A 94 5.53 9.98 -20.96
C LEU A 94 4.00 10.12 -21.07
N PRO A 95 3.48 10.41 -22.27
CA PRO A 95 2.06 10.24 -22.57
C PRO A 95 1.61 8.81 -22.28
N ALA A 96 0.40 8.63 -21.73
CA ALA A 96 -0.10 7.33 -21.29
C ALA A 96 -0.03 6.22 -22.38
N PRO A 97 -0.38 6.49 -23.65
CA PRO A 97 -0.24 5.46 -24.71
C PRO A 97 1.20 4.97 -24.88
N VAL A 98 2.17 5.88 -24.88
CA VAL A 98 3.59 5.54 -25.05
C VAL A 98 4.11 4.75 -23.84
N ALA A 99 3.72 5.16 -22.63
CA ALA A 99 4.07 4.45 -21.41
C ALA A 99 3.46 3.04 -21.39
N ALA A 100 2.20 2.87 -21.83
CA ALA A 100 1.56 1.57 -21.98
C ALA A 100 2.34 0.66 -22.94
N ASP A 101 2.66 1.16 -24.13
CA ASP A 101 3.41 0.39 -25.14
C ASP A 101 4.77 -0.06 -24.61
N CYS A 102 5.50 0.82 -23.91
CA CYS A 102 6.79 0.48 -23.31
C CYS A 102 6.68 -0.65 -22.27
N VAL A 103 5.71 -0.55 -21.37
CA VAL A 103 5.51 -1.57 -20.32
C VAL A 103 5.04 -2.89 -20.95
N ASN A 104 4.07 -2.84 -21.87
CA ASN A 104 3.55 -4.02 -22.56
C ASN A 104 4.65 -4.74 -23.34
N TYR A 105 5.51 -3.99 -24.04
CA TYR A 105 6.65 -4.58 -24.73
C TYR A 105 7.58 -5.34 -23.77
N GLY A 106 7.91 -4.73 -22.62
CA GLY A 106 8.75 -5.38 -21.62
C GLY A 106 8.11 -6.64 -21.03
N LEU A 107 6.82 -6.59 -20.67
CA LEU A 107 6.10 -7.72 -20.10
C LEU A 107 5.92 -8.87 -21.10
N GLN A 108 5.64 -8.57 -22.37
CA GLN A 108 5.23 -9.56 -23.36
C GLN A 108 6.40 -10.12 -24.17
N PHE A 109 7.47 -9.35 -24.38
CA PHE A 109 8.52 -9.71 -25.35
C PHE A 109 9.94 -9.79 -24.79
N LYS A 110 10.25 -9.10 -23.67
CA LYS A 110 11.63 -9.05 -23.14
C LYS A 110 11.95 -10.09 -22.09
N ARG A 111 10.94 -10.57 -21.37
CA ARG A 111 11.14 -11.49 -20.24
C ARG A 111 10.74 -12.91 -20.58
N ASP A 112 11.33 -13.83 -19.82
CA ASP A 112 10.78 -15.16 -19.69
C ASP A 112 9.35 -15.08 -19.13
N ILE A 113 8.52 -16.05 -19.50
CA ILE A 113 7.15 -16.13 -19.01
C ILE A 113 7.18 -16.42 -17.53
N GLU A 114 6.66 -15.51 -16.73
CA GLU A 114 6.52 -15.66 -15.30
C GLU A 114 5.07 -15.46 -14.89
N ASP A 115 4.67 -16.13 -13.80
CA ASP A 115 3.42 -15.84 -13.12
C ASP A 115 3.61 -14.64 -12.20
N VAL A 116 2.71 -13.69 -12.30
CA VAL A 116 2.69 -12.47 -11.49
C VAL A 116 1.50 -12.51 -10.54
N GLY A 117 1.77 -12.39 -9.26
CA GLY A 117 0.75 -12.28 -8.22
C GLY A 117 0.15 -10.87 -8.20
N CYS A 118 -1.02 -10.70 -8.79
CA CYS A 118 -1.77 -9.45 -8.77
C CYS A 118 -2.66 -9.36 -7.54
N LEU A 119 -2.54 -8.28 -6.76
CA LEU A 119 -3.46 -7.96 -5.67
C LEU A 119 -4.45 -6.91 -6.14
N LEU A 120 -5.68 -7.32 -6.32
CA LEU A 120 -6.79 -6.51 -6.79
C LEU A 120 -7.67 -6.10 -5.61
N TYR A 121 -8.19 -4.88 -5.65
CA TYR A 121 -9.04 -4.33 -4.61
C TYR A 121 -10.21 -3.56 -5.21
N LYS A 122 -11.41 -3.76 -4.63
CA LYS A 122 -12.61 -3.06 -5.04
C LYS A 122 -13.30 -2.48 -3.80
N ASN A 123 -13.33 -1.17 -3.70
CA ASN A 123 -13.88 -0.46 -2.54
C ASN A 123 -15.12 0.38 -2.91
N GLY A 124 -16.07 -0.20 -3.63
CA GLY A 124 -17.25 0.54 -4.05
C GLY A 124 -17.01 1.64 -5.10
N GLY A 125 -15.75 1.96 -5.37
CA GLY A 125 -15.25 2.86 -6.41
C GLY A 125 -14.60 2.09 -7.54
N ASP A 126 -13.68 2.75 -8.25
CA ASP A 126 -12.92 2.14 -9.33
C ASP A 126 -12.04 0.99 -8.83
N PRO A 127 -11.98 -0.12 -9.57
CA PRO A 127 -11.12 -1.24 -9.23
C PRO A 127 -9.65 -0.84 -9.23
N LEU A 128 -8.91 -1.28 -8.22
CA LEU A 128 -7.52 -0.91 -8.00
C LEU A 128 -6.61 -2.13 -8.07
N LEU A 129 -5.49 -2.04 -8.80
CA LEU A 129 -4.34 -2.94 -8.67
C LEU A 129 -3.41 -2.39 -7.59
N ARG A 130 -3.35 -3.06 -6.45
CA ARG A 130 -2.51 -2.63 -5.31
C ARG A 130 -1.07 -3.12 -5.40
N ALA A 131 -0.86 -4.30 -5.96
CA ALA A 131 0.48 -4.87 -6.11
C ALA A 131 0.53 -5.84 -7.29
N ALA A 132 1.70 -5.92 -7.92
CA ALA A 132 2.09 -6.92 -8.91
C ALA A 132 3.46 -7.48 -8.51
N THR A 133 3.51 -8.71 -8.04
CA THR A 133 4.72 -9.31 -7.44
C THR A 133 5.09 -10.60 -8.15
N GLY A 134 6.38 -10.95 -8.11
CA GLY A 134 6.85 -12.23 -8.64
C GLY A 134 6.23 -13.45 -7.94
N PRO A 135 6.34 -14.65 -8.54
CA PRO A 135 5.65 -15.85 -8.06
C PRO A 135 6.11 -16.31 -6.67
N ASN A 136 7.32 -15.97 -6.27
CA ASN A 136 7.91 -16.36 -4.99
C ASN A 136 7.70 -15.33 -3.86
N TYR A 137 6.89 -14.30 -4.11
CA TYR A 137 6.64 -13.28 -3.11
C TYR A 137 5.66 -13.78 -2.04
N GLY A 138 6.17 -13.98 -0.82
CA GLY A 138 5.37 -14.28 0.37
C GLY A 138 4.69 -13.02 0.89
N ARG A 139 3.37 -12.93 0.74
CA ARG A 139 2.60 -11.78 1.21
C ARG A 139 2.29 -11.90 2.70
N ILE A 140 2.69 -10.88 3.45
CA ILE A 140 2.22 -10.68 4.83
C ILE A 140 1.09 -9.64 4.79
N TRP A 141 -0.06 -10.01 5.34
CA TRP A 141 -1.21 -9.12 5.38
C TRP A 141 -1.12 -8.17 6.58
N ASN A 142 -1.36 -6.88 6.35
CA ASN A 142 -1.44 -5.91 7.43
C ASN A 142 -2.47 -6.32 8.51
N SER A 143 -3.57 -6.97 8.10
CA SER A 143 -4.57 -7.50 9.04
C SER A 143 -4.05 -8.61 9.95
N ASP A 144 -3.07 -9.39 9.54
CA ASP A 144 -2.47 -10.41 10.41
C ASP A 144 -1.53 -9.75 11.42
N ILE A 145 -0.78 -8.74 10.99
CA ILE A 145 0.07 -7.93 11.87
C ILE A 145 -0.79 -7.20 12.91
N THR A 146 -1.81 -6.47 12.48
CA THR A 146 -2.66 -5.68 13.40
C THR A 146 -3.43 -6.56 14.38
N ARG A 147 -3.88 -7.74 13.96
CA ARG A 147 -4.50 -8.72 14.86
C ARG A 147 -3.50 -9.19 15.93
N GLY A 148 -2.27 -9.50 15.54
CA GLY A 148 -1.21 -9.86 16.48
C GLY A 148 -0.90 -8.74 17.47
N LEU A 149 -0.89 -7.49 17.00
CA LEU A 149 -0.70 -6.32 17.86
C LEU A 149 -1.85 -6.16 18.86
N VAL A 150 -3.10 -6.30 18.44
CA VAL A 150 -4.28 -6.26 19.33
C VAL A 150 -4.21 -7.38 20.36
N GLN A 151 -3.84 -8.60 19.96
CA GLN A 151 -3.69 -9.71 20.91
C GLN A 151 -2.60 -9.47 21.96
N ARG A 152 -1.52 -8.77 21.58
CA ARG A 152 -0.37 -8.50 22.44
C ARG A 152 -0.54 -7.26 23.32
N PHE A 153 -1.12 -6.19 22.78
CA PHE A 153 -1.12 -4.85 23.36
C PHE A 153 -2.53 -4.28 23.60
N GLY A 154 -3.57 -5.07 23.37
CA GLY A 154 -4.96 -4.63 23.55
C GLY A 154 -5.35 -3.53 22.58
N ASP A 155 -5.97 -2.48 23.09
CA ASP A 155 -6.41 -1.32 22.32
C ASP A 155 -5.26 -0.37 21.91
N GLY A 156 -4.08 -0.56 22.51
CA GLY A 156 -2.93 0.34 22.33
C GLY A 156 -3.08 1.70 23.00
N LEU A 157 -3.97 1.83 23.99
CA LEU A 157 -4.23 3.05 24.76
C LEU A 157 -4.09 2.84 26.27
N SER A 158 -4.60 1.71 26.78
CA SER A 158 -4.75 1.45 28.22
C SER A 158 -3.65 0.57 28.80
N GLY A 159 -2.80 -0.06 27.99
CA GLY A 159 -1.73 -0.95 28.42
C GLY A 159 -0.40 -0.24 28.68
N ASP A 160 0.63 -1.04 29.04
CA ASP A 160 2.00 -0.56 29.22
C ASP A 160 2.59 -0.03 27.89
N PHE A 161 2.27 -0.70 26.78
CA PHE A 161 2.60 -0.26 25.43
C PHE A 161 1.41 0.45 24.80
N ARG A 162 1.56 1.74 24.55
CA ARG A 162 0.46 2.56 24.01
C ARG A 162 0.92 3.62 23.01
N VAL A 163 -0.04 4.16 22.27
CA VAL A 163 0.17 5.34 21.44
C VAL A 163 0.67 6.48 22.34
N PRO A 164 1.86 7.05 22.08
CA PRO A 164 2.50 7.97 23.02
C PRO A 164 1.75 9.29 23.20
N GLY A 165 0.92 9.69 22.25
CA GLY A 165 0.34 11.03 22.25
C GLY A 165 1.43 12.10 22.25
N GLU A 166 1.30 13.10 23.13
CA GLU A 166 2.38 14.06 23.40
C GLU A 166 3.33 13.47 24.45
N PHE A 167 4.63 13.39 24.14
CA PHE A 167 5.62 12.79 25.02
C PHE A 167 5.56 13.36 26.44
N GLY A 168 5.41 12.49 27.43
CA GLY A 168 5.46 12.85 28.85
C GLY A 168 4.16 13.40 29.46
N LYS A 169 3.06 13.45 28.71
CA LYS A 169 1.75 13.82 29.21
C LYS A 169 0.74 12.72 28.92
N ALA A 170 -0.18 12.45 29.86
CA ALA A 170 -1.37 11.64 29.58
C ALA A 170 -2.31 12.47 28.70
N VAL A 171 -2.04 12.47 27.39
CA VAL A 171 -2.79 13.26 26.42
C VAL A 171 -3.74 12.36 25.66
N GLU A 172 -4.95 12.83 25.45
CA GLU A 172 -5.93 12.19 24.60
C GLU A 172 -5.34 11.98 23.20
N VAL A 173 -5.47 10.76 22.65
CA VAL A 173 -5.02 10.45 21.30
C VAL A 173 -6.01 11.04 20.31
N THR A 174 -5.51 11.89 19.44
CA THR A 174 -6.25 12.54 18.36
C THR A 174 -5.68 12.17 16.99
N LYS A 175 -6.37 12.56 15.92
CA LYS A 175 -5.87 12.36 14.55
C LYS A 175 -4.54 13.08 14.31
N ASP A 176 -4.29 14.19 15.01
CA ASP A 176 -3.06 14.98 14.83
C ASP A 176 -1.84 14.38 15.54
N ASN A 177 -2.05 13.69 16.65
CA ASN A 177 -0.96 13.16 17.48
C ASN A 177 -0.82 11.62 17.43
N THR A 178 -1.72 10.92 16.74
CA THR A 178 -1.65 9.45 16.62
C THR A 178 -0.40 9.00 15.87
N THR A 179 0.09 7.83 16.25
CA THR A 179 1.21 7.13 15.61
C THR A 179 0.77 5.83 14.94
N LEU A 180 -0.55 5.72 14.70
CA LEU A 180 -1.17 4.59 14.02
C LEU A 180 -1.72 5.06 12.68
N TYR A 181 -1.17 4.55 11.58
CA TYR A 181 -1.76 4.80 10.28
C TYR A 181 -1.61 3.63 9.29
N ALA A 182 -2.53 3.55 8.35
CA ALA A 182 -2.50 2.62 7.24
C ALA A 182 -3.06 3.30 5.99
N GLY A 183 -2.22 3.46 4.99
CA GLY A 183 -2.57 3.98 3.68
C GLY A 183 -2.41 2.93 2.58
N ASP A 184 -2.47 3.39 1.36
CA ASP A 184 -2.33 2.54 0.18
C ASP A 184 -0.93 1.94 0.02
N ARG A 185 0.09 2.60 0.56
CA ARG A 185 1.50 2.24 0.37
C ARG A 185 2.08 1.47 1.54
N ASP A 186 1.73 1.88 2.74
CA ASP A 186 2.38 1.48 3.97
C ASP A 186 1.41 1.46 5.15
N MET A 187 1.83 0.80 6.17
CA MET A 187 1.22 0.83 7.50
C MET A 187 2.32 1.15 8.50
N PHE A 188 2.02 2.05 9.43
CA PHE A 188 2.93 2.39 10.49
C PHE A 188 2.23 2.27 11.85
N VAL A 189 2.91 1.63 12.77
CA VAL A 189 2.47 1.49 14.16
C VAL A 189 3.66 1.77 15.06
N PHE A 190 3.53 2.80 15.88
CA PHE A 190 4.49 3.06 16.95
C PHE A 190 3.76 3.11 18.30
N LEU A 191 4.20 2.27 19.22
CA LEU A 191 3.76 2.23 20.61
C LEU A 191 4.96 2.48 21.50
N ALA A 192 4.80 3.28 22.53
CA ALA A 192 5.81 3.53 23.54
C ALA A 192 5.56 2.66 24.77
N ASP A 193 6.64 2.16 25.37
CA ASP A 193 6.60 1.53 26.69
C ASP A 193 6.56 2.61 27.76
N GLU A 194 5.44 2.72 28.44
CA GLU A 194 5.21 3.75 29.48
C GLU A 194 5.98 3.48 30.77
N GLN A 195 6.39 2.23 31.02
CA GLN A 195 7.11 1.87 32.25
C GLN A 195 8.61 2.15 32.15
N ASN A 196 9.18 2.21 30.96
CA ASN A 196 10.61 2.37 30.71
C ASN A 196 10.94 3.67 29.95
N ARG A 197 10.31 4.77 30.34
CA ARG A 197 10.60 6.10 29.82
C ARG A 197 11.80 6.75 30.50
#